data_b9a47f7ad101d0d367b77de687b6fb45
#
_entry.id   b9a47f7ad101d0d367b77de687b6fb45
#
_cell.length_a   1.000
_cell.length_b   1.000
_cell.length_c   1.000
_cell.angle_alpha   90.00
_cell.angle_beta   90.00
_cell.angle_gamma   90.00
#
_symmetry.space_group_name_H-M   'P 1'
#
loop_
_entity.id
_entity.type
_entity.pdbx_description
1 polymer ?
#
loop_
_entity_poly.entity_id
_entity_poly.type
_entity_poly.pdbx_seq_one_letter_code
_entity_poly.pdbx_strand_id
1 'polypeptide(L)'
;MLEFIENNESTIRVGFFLGILMLMWLWETLSPRRTLSVSRLFRWINNLGLVVLNTILLRIIFPAAAVGMAVMAQQNGWGLVSILDWNPLLIIIFSIIVLDFMIWLQHVAVHAIPAFWRLHRVHHADRDYDTTTGLRFHPLEILLSMVIKFIVIIALGPPVVAVILFEVILNGMAMFNHGNVRLPLPLDKVLRILFVTPDMHRVHHSVEDDEANSNFGFNLSIWDRLFGTYVDQPRAGHDAMTIGINGFEEKNEVNRIDGMLLLPFKAKMNGYVINRRSWK
;
A
#
# COMPACT_ATOMS: atom_id res chain seq x y z
N MET A 1 -22.96 12.47 -12.37
CA MET A 1 -21.92 11.43 -12.17
C MET A 1 -21.15 11.63 -10.87
N LEU A 2 -20.61 12.82 -10.58
CA LEU A 2 -19.86 13.07 -9.32
C LEU A 2 -20.76 12.89 -8.09
N GLU A 3 -21.94 13.49 -8.09
CA GLU A 3 -22.92 13.33 -7.01
C GLU A 3 -23.36 11.86 -6.80
N PHE A 4 -23.45 11.07 -7.87
CA PHE A 4 -23.73 9.65 -7.76
C PHE A 4 -22.59 8.91 -7.02
N ILE A 5 -21.32 9.25 -7.30
CA ILE A 5 -20.16 8.65 -6.64
C ILE A 5 -20.17 9.00 -5.13
N GLU A 6 -20.44 10.25 -4.78
CA GLU A 6 -20.48 10.70 -3.40
C GLU A 6 -21.61 10.03 -2.61
N ASN A 7 -22.81 9.94 -3.18
CA ASN A 7 -23.97 9.33 -2.55
C ASN A 7 -23.88 7.80 -2.43
N ASN A 8 -23.04 7.14 -3.24
CA ASN A 8 -22.87 5.68 -3.24
C ASN A 8 -21.45 5.23 -2.82
N GLU A 9 -20.67 6.11 -2.15
CA GLU A 9 -19.28 5.89 -1.78
C GLU A 9 -19.02 4.50 -1.20
N SER A 10 -19.75 4.11 -0.17
CA SER A 10 -19.55 2.85 0.53
C SER A 10 -19.79 1.64 -0.39
N THR A 11 -20.85 1.68 -1.21
CA THR A 11 -21.17 0.59 -2.15
C THR A 11 -20.12 0.48 -3.23
N ILE A 12 -19.65 1.62 -3.76
CA ILE A 12 -18.60 1.67 -4.77
C ILE A 12 -17.29 1.08 -4.20
N ARG A 13 -16.85 1.51 -3.03
CA ARG A 13 -15.61 1.04 -2.40
C ARG A 13 -15.64 -0.46 -2.11
N VAL A 14 -16.73 -0.95 -1.51
CA VAL A 14 -16.88 -2.38 -1.22
C VAL A 14 -16.97 -3.19 -2.51
N GLY A 15 -17.73 -2.72 -3.50
CA GLY A 15 -17.87 -3.39 -4.80
C GLY A 15 -16.55 -3.51 -5.54
N PHE A 16 -15.77 -2.43 -5.64
CA PHE A 16 -14.44 -2.45 -6.23
C PHE A 16 -13.46 -3.34 -5.44
N PHE A 17 -13.45 -3.23 -4.10
CA PHE A 17 -12.61 -4.06 -3.26
C PHE A 17 -12.84 -5.55 -3.49
N LEU A 18 -14.10 -6.00 -3.39
CA LEU A 18 -14.45 -7.41 -3.59
C LEU A 18 -14.24 -7.87 -5.03
N GLY A 19 -14.57 -7.02 -6.01
CA GLY A 19 -14.36 -7.33 -7.43
C GLY A 19 -12.89 -7.52 -7.78
N ILE A 20 -12.03 -6.61 -7.32
CA ILE A 20 -10.58 -6.70 -7.56
C ILE A 20 -9.98 -7.88 -6.78
N LEU A 21 -10.38 -8.09 -5.53
CA LEU A 21 -9.92 -9.23 -4.73
C LEU A 21 -10.25 -10.57 -5.42
N MET A 22 -11.48 -10.71 -5.94
CA MET A 22 -11.90 -11.90 -6.68
C MET A 22 -11.14 -12.07 -8.00
N LEU A 23 -10.94 -10.98 -8.74
CA LEU A 23 -10.18 -10.98 -9.99
C LEU A 23 -8.73 -11.41 -9.74
N MET A 24 -8.08 -10.86 -8.72
CA MET A 24 -6.72 -11.19 -8.36
C MET A 24 -6.61 -12.64 -7.86
N TRP A 25 -7.55 -13.11 -7.04
CA TRP A 25 -7.60 -14.51 -6.61
C TRP A 25 -7.67 -15.47 -7.80
N LEU A 26 -8.52 -15.17 -8.77
CA LEU A 26 -8.65 -15.96 -9.99
C LEU A 26 -7.34 -15.95 -10.79
N TRP A 27 -6.75 -14.79 -10.98
CA TRP A 27 -5.50 -14.63 -11.74
C TRP A 27 -4.34 -15.37 -11.07
N GLU A 28 -4.13 -15.22 -9.77
CA GLU A 28 -3.13 -15.95 -8.99
C GLU A 28 -3.33 -17.47 -9.00
N THR A 29 -4.57 -17.92 -9.16
CA THR A 29 -4.89 -19.34 -9.24
C THR A 29 -4.55 -19.90 -10.62
N LEU A 30 -4.81 -19.14 -11.68
CA LEU A 30 -4.61 -19.56 -13.06
C LEU A 30 -3.16 -19.38 -13.54
N SER A 31 -2.48 -18.34 -13.06
CA SER A 31 -1.11 -18.00 -13.52
C SER A 31 -0.25 -17.45 -12.38
N PRO A 32 0.05 -18.28 -11.37
CA PRO A 32 0.88 -17.84 -10.25
C PRO A 32 2.32 -17.57 -10.71
N ARG A 33 2.94 -16.55 -10.12
CA ARG A 33 4.34 -16.22 -10.33
C ARG A 33 5.26 -17.16 -9.57
N ARG A 34 4.88 -17.52 -8.34
CA ARG A 34 5.64 -18.37 -7.42
C ARG A 34 4.71 -19.35 -6.70
N THR A 35 5.24 -20.50 -6.30
CA THR A 35 4.56 -21.41 -5.37
C THR A 35 4.56 -20.83 -3.98
N LEU A 36 3.41 -20.86 -3.30
CA LEU A 36 3.28 -20.43 -1.92
C LEU A 36 3.86 -21.51 -0.97
N SER A 37 4.59 -21.11 0.05
CA SER A 37 5.13 -22.00 1.10
C SER A 37 4.11 -22.30 2.18
N VAL A 38 3.10 -21.40 2.32
CA VAL A 38 2.02 -21.51 3.31
C VAL A 38 0.68 -21.59 2.58
N SER A 39 -0.26 -22.39 3.12
CA SER A 39 -1.61 -22.52 2.57
C SER A 39 -2.26 -21.16 2.35
N ARG A 40 -2.78 -20.94 1.13
CA ARG A 40 -3.49 -19.71 0.76
C ARG A 40 -4.65 -19.41 1.72
N LEU A 41 -5.45 -20.42 2.05
CA LEU A 41 -6.59 -20.24 2.96
C LEU A 41 -6.14 -19.75 4.34
N PHE A 42 -5.07 -20.34 4.89
CA PHE A 42 -4.53 -19.93 6.19
C PHE A 42 -4.04 -18.48 6.16
N ARG A 43 -3.32 -18.07 5.11
CA ARG A 43 -2.85 -16.69 4.92
C ARG A 43 -4.03 -15.73 4.79
N TRP A 44 -4.99 -16.05 3.94
CA TRP A 44 -6.16 -15.21 3.69
C TRP A 44 -7.00 -14.98 4.94
N ILE A 45 -7.27 -16.02 5.74
CA ILE A 45 -8.01 -15.87 6.99
C ILE A 45 -7.30 -14.89 7.94
N ASN A 46 -5.98 -14.98 8.07
CA ASN A 46 -5.23 -14.13 8.99
C ASN A 46 -5.06 -12.70 8.43
N ASN A 47 -4.70 -12.55 7.16
CA ASN A 47 -4.49 -11.24 6.54
C ASN A 47 -5.82 -10.45 6.44
N LEU A 48 -6.91 -11.10 5.98
CA LEU A 48 -8.23 -10.48 5.96
C LEU A 48 -8.80 -10.25 7.36
N GLY A 49 -8.43 -11.08 8.33
CA GLY A 49 -8.72 -10.84 9.75
C GLY A 49 -8.13 -9.51 10.25
N LEU A 50 -6.90 -9.16 9.83
CA LEU A 50 -6.33 -7.83 10.10
C LEU A 50 -7.12 -6.72 9.41
N VAL A 51 -7.58 -6.92 8.16
CA VAL A 51 -8.42 -5.94 7.45
C VAL A 51 -9.70 -5.66 8.23
N VAL A 52 -10.38 -6.70 8.70
CA VAL A 52 -11.61 -6.57 9.51
C VAL A 52 -11.30 -5.81 10.80
N LEU A 53 -10.25 -6.20 11.54
CA LEU A 53 -9.84 -5.53 12.77
C LEU A 53 -9.53 -4.05 12.52
N ASN A 54 -8.73 -3.75 11.49
CA ASN A 54 -8.37 -2.39 11.10
C ASN A 54 -9.59 -1.55 10.74
N THR A 55 -10.54 -2.13 9.99
CA THR A 55 -11.78 -1.45 9.60
C THR A 55 -12.63 -1.10 10.83
N ILE A 56 -12.77 -2.02 11.77
CA ILE A 56 -13.52 -1.79 13.02
C ILE A 56 -12.85 -0.67 13.83
N LEU A 57 -11.54 -0.73 14.03
CA LEU A 57 -10.80 0.28 14.79
C LEU A 57 -10.87 1.66 14.14
N LEU A 58 -10.70 1.74 12.82
CA LEU A 58 -10.86 3.00 12.08
C LEU A 58 -12.26 3.60 12.24
N ARG A 59 -13.30 2.78 12.14
CA ARG A 59 -14.69 3.23 12.31
C ARG A 59 -14.99 3.76 13.71
N ILE A 60 -14.37 3.16 14.75
CA ILE A 60 -14.53 3.60 16.14
C ILE A 60 -13.76 4.89 16.40
N ILE A 61 -12.50 4.98 15.94
CA ILE A 61 -11.60 6.10 16.28
C ILE A 61 -11.81 7.29 15.33
N PHE A 62 -12.05 7.03 14.06
CA PHE A 62 -12.21 8.03 13.00
C PHE A 62 -13.53 7.82 12.22
N PRO A 63 -14.70 8.04 12.83
CA PRO A 63 -15.99 7.74 12.20
C PRO A 63 -16.21 8.48 10.86
N ALA A 64 -15.69 9.70 10.74
CA ALA A 64 -15.78 10.48 9.50
C ALA A 64 -14.88 9.95 8.37
N ALA A 65 -13.84 9.18 8.70
CA ALA A 65 -12.84 8.69 7.75
C ALA A 65 -12.25 9.81 6.84
N ALA A 66 -11.54 9.46 5.79
CA ALA A 66 -10.92 10.43 4.88
C ALA A 66 -11.95 11.25 4.09
N VAL A 67 -13.06 10.62 3.70
CA VAL A 67 -14.14 11.28 2.95
C VAL A 67 -14.80 12.35 3.79
N GLY A 68 -15.15 12.06 5.04
CA GLY A 68 -15.74 13.08 5.94
C GLY A 68 -14.77 14.24 6.23
N MET A 69 -13.46 13.98 6.31
CA MET A 69 -12.47 15.04 6.42
C MET A 69 -12.42 15.91 5.15
N ALA A 70 -12.56 15.33 3.97
CA ALA A 70 -12.63 16.09 2.71
C ALA A 70 -13.89 16.94 2.64
N VAL A 71 -15.05 16.43 3.08
CA VAL A 71 -16.30 17.22 3.20
C VAL A 71 -16.07 18.42 4.12
N MET A 72 -15.47 18.21 5.30
CA MET A 72 -15.17 19.31 6.24
C MET A 72 -14.23 20.34 5.63
N ALA A 73 -13.16 19.89 4.95
CA ALA A 73 -12.21 20.78 4.29
C ALA A 73 -12.90 21.64 3.22
N GLN A 74 -13.72 21.02 2.40
CA GLN A 74 -14.48 21.72 1.34
C GLN A 74 -15.49 22.73 1.91
N GLN A 75 -16.26 22.36 2.94
CA GLN A 75 -17.24 23.25 3.59
C GLN A 75 -16.59 24.47 4.25
N ASN A 76 -15.36 24.35 4.75
CA ASN A 76 -14.63 25.42 5.42
C ASN A 76 -13.65 26.16 4.49
N GLY A 77 -13.58 25.80 3.21
CA GLY A 77 -12.63 26.41 2.26
C GLY A 77 -11.16 26.19 2.62
N TRP A 78 -10.83 25.03 3.23
CA TRP A 78 -9.46 24.72 3.63
C TRP A 78 -8.63 24.18 2.46
N GLY A 79 -7.33 24.44 2.57
CA GLY A 79 -6.32 23.81 1.73
C GLY A 79 -6.05 24.53 0.42
N LEU A 80 -4.96 24.08 -0.24
CA LEU A 80 -4.42 24.69 -1.45
C LEU A 80 -5.43 24.74 -2.60
N VAL A 81 -6.23 23.70 -2.75
CA VAL A 81 -7.19 23.59 -3.87
C VAL A 81 -8.27 24.68 -3.80
N SER A 82 -8.64 25.15 -2.59
CA SER A 82 -9.68 26.17 -2.42
C SER A 82 -9.33 27.53 -3.04
N ILE A 83 -8.04 27.79 -3.28
CA ILE A 83 -7.56 29.05 -3.87
C ILE A 83 -7.16 28.92 -5.35
N LEU A 84 -7.30 27.71 -5.93
CA LEU A 84 -6.98 27.46 -7.34
C LEU A 84 -8.22 27.64 -8.22
N ASP A 85 -8.11 28.54 -9.19
CA ASP A 85 -9.16 28.75 -10.20
C ASP A 85 -8.89 27.85 -11.42
N TRP A 86 -8.91 26.55 -11.21
CA TRP A 86 -8.67 25.55 -12.24
C TRP A 86 -9.96 24.82 -12.63
N ASN A 87 -9.93 24.24 -13.83
CA ASN A 87 -11.00 23.35 -14.25
C ASN A 87 -11.18 22.19 -13.23
N PRO A 88 -12.43 21.85 -12.82
CA PRO A 88 -12.69 20.81 -11.81
C PRO A 88 -12.02 19.46 -12.10
N LEU A 89 -11.94 19.05 -13.36
CA LEU A 89 -11.26 17.81 -13.74
C LEU A 89 -9.75 17.87 -13.46
N LEU A 90 -9.12 19.00 -13.75
CA LEU A 90 -7.69 19.22 -13.45
C LEU A 90 -7.43 19.20 -11.95
N ILE A 91 -8.33 19.77 -11.15
CA ILE A 91 -8.26 19.74 -9.69
C ILE A 91 -8.35 18.28 -9.16
N ILE A 92 -9.26 17.47 -9.70
CA ILE A 92 -9.40 16.06 -9.33
C ILE A 92 -8.10 15.30 -9.65
N ILE A 93 -7.58 15.44 -10.88
CA ILE A 93 -6.36 14.76 -11.31
C ILE A 93 -5.15 15.21 -10.46
N PHE A 94 -4.99 16.51 -10.25
CA PHE A 94 -3.94 17.08 -9.41
C PHE A 94 -4.02 16.54 -7.97
N SER A 95 -5.21 16.50 -7.39
CA SER A 95 -5.43 15.98 -6.04
C SER A 95 -5.05 14.51 -5.93
N ILE A 96 -5.42 13.68 -6.91
CA ILE A 96 -5.06 12.25 -6.93
C ILE A 96 -3.54 12.08 -7.03
N ILE A 97 -2.85 12.87 -7.87
CA ILE A 97 -1.38 12.81 -8.02
C ILE A 97 -0.68 13.24 -6.73
N VAL A 98 -1.15 14.30 -6.06
CA VAL A 98 -0.57 14.74 -4.78
C VAL A 98 -0.79 13.70 -3.68
N LEU A 99 -1.99 13.11 -3.60
CA LEU A 99 -2.29 12.05 -2.64
C LEU A 99 -1.41 10.82 -2.89
N ASP A 100 -1.18 10.44 -4.14
CA ASP A 100 -0.27 9.34 -4.50
C ASP A 100 1.19 9.62 -4.10
N PHE A 101 1.67 10.83 -4.37
CA PHE A 101 2.98 11.27 -3.90
C PHE A 101 3.12 11.19 -2.38
N MET A 102 2.09 11.59 -1.65
CA MET A 102 2.12 11.55 -0.18
C MET A 102 2.12 10.11 0.36
N ILE A 103 1.49 9.16 -0.32
CA ILE A 103 1.59 7.73 0.03
C ILE A 103 3.02 7.21 -0.23
N TRP A 104 3.62 7.57 -1.36
CA TRP A 104 5.03 7.25 -1.63
C TRP A 104 5.95 7.83 -0.53
N LEU A 105 5.79 9.10 -0.18
CA LEU A 105 6.59 9.76 0.87
C LEU A 105 6.37 9.11 2.24
N GLN A 106 5.13 8.77 2.59
CA GLN A 106 4.80 8.02 3.80
C GLN A 106 5.51 6.65 3.79
N HIS A 107 5.51 5.96 2.66
CA HIS A 107 6.16 4.65 2.53
C HIS A 107 7.69 4.76 2.74
N VAL A 108 8.33 5.77 2.17
CA VAL A 108 9.73 6.09 2.47
C VAL A 108 9.92 6.36 3.98
N ALA A 109 9.02 7.14 4.59
CA ALA A 109 9.13 7.49 6.01
C ALA A 109 8.97 6.27 6.94
N VAL A 110 8.08 5.32 6.63
CA VAL A 110 7.92 4.11 7.45
C VAL A 110 9.11 3.17 7.34
N HIS A 111 9.88 3.24 6.25
CA HIS A 111 11.17 2.56 6.14
C HIS A 111 12.32 3.32 6.80
N ALA A 112 12.29 4.66 6.80
CA ALA A 112 13.37 5.51 7.31
C ALA A 112 13.35 5.64 8.83
N ILE A 113 12.17 5.67 9.45
CA ILE A 113 12.00 5.95 10.88
C ILE A 113 11.87 4.62 11.64
N PRO A 114 12.81 4.28 12.56
CA PRO A 114 12.82 2.97 13.23
C PRO A 114 11.52 2.60 13.96
N ALA A 115 10.85 3.58 14.57
CA ALA A 115 9.57 3.35 15.25
C ALA A 115 8.45 2.97 14.25
N PHE A 116 8.42 3.60 13.08
CA PHE A 116 7.45 3.32 12.04
C PHE A 116 7.77 2.01 11.32
N TRP A 117 9.07 1.76 11.07
CA TRP A 117 9.51 0.47 10.54
C TRP A 117 9.05 -0.71 11.40
N ARG A 118 9.06 -0.58 12.73
CA ARG A 118 8.53 -1.63 13.62
C ARG A 118 7.09 -2.00 13.29
N LEU A 119 6.26 -1.04 12.91
CA LEU A 119 4.87 -1.27 12.52
C LEU A 119 4.81 -1.87 11.11
N HIS A 120 5.54 -1.28 10.17
CA HIS A 120 5.54 -1.65 8.76
C HIS A 120 6.18 -3.02 8.48
N ARG A 121 7.09 -3.47 9.34
CA ARG A 121 7.68 -4.81 9.21
C ARG A 121 6.65 -5.95 9.31
N VAL A 122 5.46 -5.71 9.86
CA VAL A 122 4.35 -6.69 9.81
C VAL A 122 3.98 -7.00 8.36
N HIS A 123 3.95 -5.97 7.53
CA HIS A 123 3.72 -6.08 6.10
C HIS A 123 4.87 -6.83 5.40
N HIS A 124 6.10 -6.46 5.66
CA HIS A 124 7.29 -7.08 5.07
C HIS A 124 7.63 -8.48 5.59
N ALA A 125 7.19 -8.85 6.79
CA ALA A 125 7.48 -10.17 7.36
C ALA A 125 6.72 -11.32 6.68
N ASP A 126 5.89 -11.04 5.70
CA ASP A 126 5.28 -12.07 4.86
C ASP A 126 6.36 -12.77 4.04
N ARG A 127 6.49 -14.08 4.20
CA ARG A 127 7.49 -14.90 3.48
C ARG A 127 7.01 -15.39 2.13
N ASP A 128 5.72 -15.31 1.91
CA ASP A 128 5.07 -15.47 0.62
C ASP A 128 4.65 -14.09 0.10
N TYR A 129 4.05 -14.06 -1.08
CA TYR A 129 3.63 -12.84 -1.73
C TYR A 129 2.36 -13.13 -2.52
N ASP A 130 1.25 -12.56 -2.11
CA ASP A 130 -0.03 -12.63 -2.81
C ASP A 130 -0.85 -11.35 -2.57
N THR A 131 -1.98 -11.22 -3.26
CA THR A 131 -2.84 -10.03 -3.19
C THR A 131 -3.19 -9.62 -1.75
N THR A 132 -3.25 -10.58 -0.79
CA THR A 132 -3.55 -10.27 0.62
C THR A 132 -2.35 -9.71 1.38
N THR A 133 -1.13 -9.86 0.85
CA THR A 133 0.06 -9.17 1.39
C THR A 133 -0.13 -7.66 1.34
N GLY A 134 -0.72 -7.12 0.25
CA GLY A 134 -1.03 -5.70 0.10
C GLY A 134 -2.09 -5.14 1.05
N LEU A 135 -2.74 -6.00 1.81
CA LEU A 135 -3.79 -5.64 2.77
C LEU A 135 -3.36 -5.83 4.24
N ARG A 136 -2.17 -6.38 4.45
CA ARG A 136 -1.68 -6.82 5.76
C ARG A 136 -0.86 -5.73 6.45
N PHE A 137 -1.51 -4.82 7.17
CA PHE A 137 -0.88 -3.74 7.92
C PHE A 137 -1.25 -3.80 9.40
N HIS A 138 -0.29 -3.43 10.27
CA HIS A 138 -0.55 -3.37 11.70
C HIS A 138 -1.59 -2.27 12.03
N PRO A 139 -2.51 -2.49 13.01
CA PRO A 139 -3.52 -1.49 13.37
C PRO A 139 -2.96 -0.11 13.70
N LEU A 140 -1.85 -0.03 14.44
CA LEU A 140 -1.21 1.25 14.75
C LEU A 140 -0.65 1.97 13.52
N GLU A 141 -0.20 1.23 12.51
CA GLU A 141 0.24 1.80 11.23
C GLU A 141 -0.95 2.39 10.46
N ILE A 142 -2.06 1.68 10.43
CA ILE A 142 -3.30 2.16 9.78
C ILE A 142 -3.84 3.42 10.47
N LEU A 143 -3.79 3.49 11.80
CA LEU A 143 -4.17 4.69 12.54
C LEU A 143 -3.22 5.86 12.24
N LEU A 144 -1.91 5.63 12.24
CA LEU A 144 -0.90 6.63 11.85
C LEU A 144 -1.14 7.12 10.41
N SER A 145 -1.36 6.20 9.48
CA SER A 145 -1.65 6.52 8.08
C SER A 145 -2.91 7.38 7.94
N MET A 146 -3.95 7.11 8.73
CA MET A 146 -5.16 7.93 8.73
C MET A 146 -4.90 9.35 9.23
N VAL A 147 -4.10 9.51 10.29
CA VAL A 147 -3.71 10.84 10.80
C VAL A 147 -2.92 11.62 9.73
N ILE A 148 -1.94 10.98 9.08
CA ILE A 148 -1.18 11.60 7.99
C ILE A 148 -2.13 12.00 6.85
N LYS A 149 -3.04 11.12 6.45
CA LYS A 149 -4.03 11.39 5.41
C LYS A 149 -4.92 12.59 5.77
N PHE A 150 -5.35 12.72 7.01
CA PHE A 150 -6.13 13.89 7.47
C PHE A 150 -5.34 15.18 7.32
N ILE A 151 -4.07 15.20 7.73
CA ILE A 151 -3.19 16.37 7.59
C ILE A 151 -3.07 16.76 6.12
N VAL A 152 -2.87 15.79 5.24
CA VAL A 152 -2.75 16.02 3.79
C VAL A 152 -4.06 16.54 3.21
N ILE A 153 -5.21 15.97 3.59
CA ILE A 153 -6.53 16.42 3.13
C ILE A 153 -6.80 17.86 3.58
N ILE A 154 -6.49 18.21 4.83
CA ILE A 154 -6.66 19.57 5.34
C ILE A 154 -5.77 20.56 4.58
N ALA A 155 -4.50 20.20 4.37
CA ALA A 155 -3.53 21.06 3.68
C ALA A 155 -3.81 21.22 2.18
N LEU A 156 -4.31 20.16 1.53
CA LEU A 156 -4.59 20.15 0.09
C LEU A 156 -6.01 20.69 -0.22
N GLY A 157 -7.02 20.34 0.58
CA GLY A 157 -8.43 20.66 0.33
C GLY A 157 -9.02 19.94 -0.89
N PRO A 158 -8.76 18.63 -1.10
CA PRO A 158 -9.16 17.94 -2.33
C PRO A 158 -10.68 17.83 -2.42
N PRO A 159 -11.26 17.80 -3.63
CA PRO A 159 -12.66 17.45 -3.81
C PRO A 159 -12.98 16.07 -3.24
N VAL A 160 -14.15 15.90 -2.64
CA VAL A 160 -14.62 14.64 -2.05
C VAL A 160 -14.47 13.48 -3.03
N VAL A 161 -14.89 13.68 -4.27
CA VAL A 161 -14.77 12.66 -5.33
C VAL A 161 -13.32 12.25 -5.60
N ALA A 162 -12.37 13.19 -5.50
CA ALA A 162 -10.94 12.86 -5.69
C ALA A 162 -10.42 11.93 -4.60
N VAL A 163 -10.87 12.12 -3.36
CA VAL A 163 -10.52 11.23 -2.22
C VAL A 163 -11.13 9.86 -2.41
N ILE A 164 -12.41 9.78 -2.81
CA ILE A 164 -13.09 8.49 -3.08
C ILE A 164 -12.36 7.73 -4.19
N LEU A 165 -12.11 8.37 -5.32
CA LEU A 165 -11.42 7.77 -6.46
C LEU A 165 -10.01 7.34 -6.07
N PHE A 166 -9.28 8.19 -5.36
CA PHE A 166 -7.94 7.86 -4.88
C PHE A 166 -7.93 6.61 -3.99
N GLU A 167 -8.86 6.49 -3.03
CA GLU A 167 -8.91 5.32 -2.14
C GLU A 167 -9.30 4.03 -2.88
N VAL A 168 -10.17 4.11 -3.89
CA VAL A 168 -10.49 2.97 -4.76
C VAL A 168 -9.25 2.54 -5.57
N ILE A 169 -8.54 3.51 -6.18
CA ILE A 169 -7.32 3.26 -6.96
C ILE A 169 -6.24 2.67 -6.05
N LEU A 170 -5.98 3.29 -4.89
CA LEU A 170 -4.96 2.84 -3.94
C LEU A 170 -5.18 1.41 -3.49
N ASN A 171 -6.41 1.06 -3.08
CA ASN A 171 -6.73 -0.30 -2.66
C ASN A 171 -6.62 -1.31 -3.81
N GLY A 172 -7.09 -0.93 -4.99
CA GLY A 172 -6.99 -1.76 -6.19
C GLY A 172 -5.53 -2.02 -6.60
N MET A 173 -4.73 -0.97 -6.61
CA MET A 173 -3.31 -1.06 -6.95
C MET A 173 -2.51 -1.80 -5.87
N ALA A 174 -2.82 -1.64 -4.59
CA ALA A 174 -2.20 -2.41 -3.52
C ALA A 174 -2.45 -3.92 -3.69
N MET A 175 -3.66 -4.33 -4.05
CA MET A 175 -3.98 -5.72 -4.37
C MET A 175 -3.30 -6.21 -5.64
N PHE A 176 -3.19 -5.36 -6.67
CA PHE A 176 -2.54 -5.70 -7.93
C PHE A 176 -1.04 -5.81 -7.78
N ASN A 177 -0.36 -4.79 -7.25
CA ASN A 177 1.09 -4.76 -7.15
C ASN A 177 1.66 -5.81 -6.19
N HIS A 178 0.86 -6.31 -5.21
CA HIS A 178 1.22 -7.46 -4.37
C HIS A 178 0.76 -8.80 -4.95
N GLY A 179 0.13 -8.81 -6.11
CA GLY A 179 -0.35 -10.03 -6.73
C GLY A 179 0.75 -11.04 -7.04
N ASN A 180 0.52 -12.30 -6.69
CA ASN A 180 1.37 -13.42 -7.09
C ASN A 180 1.06 -13.85 -8.53
N VAL A 181 1.12 -12.92 -9.46
CA VAL A 181 0.78 -13.15 -10.87
C VAL A 181 1.98 -13.03 -11.78
N ARG A 182 1.95 -13.76 -12.88
CA ARG A 182 2.98 -13.69 -13.92
C ARG A 182 2.50 -12.77 -15.04
N LEU A 183 3.11 -11.58 -15.13
CA LEU A 183 2.95 -10.71 -16.28
C LEU A 183 3.95 -11.13 -17.39
N PRO A 184 3.55 -11.10 -18.68
CA PRO A 184 4.50 -11.19 -19.77
C PRO A 184 5.53 -10.06 -19.68
N LEU A 185 6.83 -10.36 -19.80
CA LEU A 185 7.90 -9.38 -19.64
C LEU A 185 7.75 -8.12 -20.50
N PRO A 186 7.33 -8.19 -21.79
CA PRO A 186 7.11 -6.98 -22.58
C PRO A 186 5.99 -6.09 -22.01
N LEU A 187 4.91 -6.71 -21.53
CA LEU A 187 3.78 -5.98 -20.93
C LEU A 187 4.19 -5.34 -19.61
N ASP A 188 4.90 -6.09 -18.75
CA ASP A 188 5.42 -5.56 -17.49
C ASP A 188 6.34 -4.34 -17.74
N LYS A 189 7.26 -4.41 -18.71
CA LYS A 189 8.15 -3.29 -19.07
C LYS A 189 7.39 -2.04 -19.49
N VAL A 190 6.30 -2.19 -20.20
CA VAL A 190 5.47 -1.03 -20.64
C VAL A 190 4.67 -0.49 -19.45
N LEU A 191 4.01 -1.36 -18.68
CA LEU A 191 3.17 -0.93 -17.55
C LEU A 191 4.00 -0.23 -16.47
N ARG A 192 5.20 -0.72 -16.16
CA ARG A 192 6.06 -0.15 -15.11
C ARG A 192 6.70 1.21 -15.47
N ILE A 193 6.49 1.70 -16.70
CA ILE A 193 6.86 3.09 -17.03
C ILE A 193 6.03 4.07 -16.20
N LEU A 194 4.75 3.74 -15.99
CA LEU A 194 3.80 4.62 -15.30
C LEU A 194 3.29 4.01 -13.98
N PHE A 195 3.00 2.71 -13.97
CA PHE A 195 2.35 2.03 -12.83
C PHE A 195 3.32 1.09 -12.11
N VAL A 196 3.07 0.90 -10.82
CA VAL A 196 3.79 -0.10 -10.03
C VAL A 196 3.22 -1.49 -10.35
N THR A 197 4.05 -2.34 -10.94
CA THR A 197 3.66 -3.71 -11.30
C THR A 197 4.01 -4.71 -10.19
N PRO A 198 3.42 -5.93 -10.20
CA PRO A 198 3.75 -6.97 -9.24
C PRO A 198 5.24 -7.32 -9.19
N ASP A 199 5.89 -7.44 -10.34
CA ASP A 199 7.31 -7.75 -10.39
C ASP A 199 8.18 -6.56 -9.91
N MET A 200 7.77 -5.31 -10.17
CA MET A 200 8.44 -4.13 -9.63
C MET A 200 8.34 -4.08 -8.09
N HIS A 201 7.15 -4.23 -7.52
CA HIS A 201 6.97 -4.10 -6.08
C HIS A 201 7.48 -5.31 -5.30
N ARG A 202 7.54 -6.49 -5.92
CA ARG A 202 8.14 -7.69 -5.30
C ARG A 202 9.61 -7.50 -4.95
N VAL A 203 10.38 -6.70 -5.70
CA VAL A 203 11.76 -6.35 -5.37
C VAL A 203 11.83 -5.69 -4.00
N HIS A 204 10.90 -4.80 -3.70
CA HIS A 204 10.76 -4.10 -2.42
C HIS A 204 10.53 -5.06 -1.23
N HIS A 205 9.94 -6.24 -1.44
CA HIS A 205 9.75 -7.27 -0.42
C HIS A 205 10.91 -8.24 -0.26
N SER A 206 12.06 -7.99 -0.90
CA SER A 206 13.28 -8.79 -0.74
C SER A 206 13.84 -8.72 0.67
N VAL A 207 14.50 -9.78 1.12
CA VAL A 207 15.31 -9.77 2.36
C VAL A 207 16.60 -8.97 2.23
N GLU A 208 16.99 -8.58 1.02
CA GLU A 208 18.20 -7.79 0.74
C GLU A 208 17.93 -6.31 1.01
N ASP A 209 18.70 -5.70 1.90
CA ASP A 209 18.46 -4.34 2.42
C ASP A 209 18.34 -3.27 1.32
N ASP A 210 19.14 -3.33 0.26
CA ASP A 210 19.14 -2.37 -0.82
C ASP A 210 17.99 -2.58 -1.81
N GLU A 211 17.50 -3.81 -1.97
CA GLU A 211 16.29 -4.12 -2.74
C GLU A 211 15.04 -3.70 -1.95
N ALA A 212 14.96 -4.05 -0.67
CA ALA A 212 13.84 -3.71 0.18
C ALA A 212 13.71 -2.20 0.45
N ASN A 213 14.81 -1.43 0.34
CA ASN A 213 14.79 0.04 0.40
C ASN A 213 14.71 0.68 -1.00
N SER A 214 13.90 0.10 -1.88
CA SER A 214 13.64 0.56 -3.24
C SER A 214 12.17 0.42 -3.58
N ASN A 215 11.71 0.95 -4.71
CA ASN A 215 10.38 0.74 -5.27
C ASN A 215 9.24 0.98 -4.25
N PHE A 216 9.26 2.14 -3.60
CA PHE A 216 8.28 2.55 -2.59
C PHE A 216 6.93 2.96 -3.19
N GLY A 217 6.80 3.08 -4.51
CA GLY A 217 5.56 3.43 -5.18
C GLY A 217 4.42 2.45 -4.90
N PHE A 218 3.19 2.98 -4.82
CA PHE A 218 1.97 2.17 -4.74
C PHE A 218 1.19 2.18 -6.06
N ASN A 219 0.89 3.36 -6.60
CA ASN A 219 0.17 3.48 -7.86
C ASN A 219 1.13 3.84 -8.99
N LEU A 220 1.83 4.98 -8.88
CA LEU A 220 2.73 5.50 -9.89
C LEU A 220 4.19 5.15 -9.58
N SER A 221 4.89 4.61 -10.58
CA SER A 221 6.32 4.28 -10.51
C SER A 221 7.22 5.51 -10.69
N ILE A 222 6.64 6.64 -11.11
CA ILE A 222 7.38 7.86 -11.44
C ILE A 222 8.15 8.42 -10.24
N TRP A 223 7.60 8.27 -9.02
CA TRP A 223 8.25 8.76 -7.81
C TRP A 223 9.57 8.07 -7.55
N ASP A 224 9.61 6.74 -7.68
CA ASP A 224 10.85 5.97 -7.51
C ASP A 224 11.91 6.36 -8.54
N ARG A 225 11.48 6.70 -9.76
CA ARG A 225 12.39 7.15 -10.81
C ARG A 225 12.91 8.57 -10.56
N LEU A 226 12.03 9.48 -10.12
CA LEU A 226 12.40 10.87 -9.84
C LEU A 226 13.33 10.98 -8.63
N PHE A 227 13.11 10.16 -7.60
CA PHE A 227 13.88 10.22 -6.35
C PHE A 227 14.99 9.16 -6.26
N GLY A 228 15.26 8.42 -7.36
CA GLY A 228 16.38 7.51 -7.45
C GLY A 228 16.24 6.23 -6.62
N THR A 229 15.01 5.85 -6.27
CA THR A 229 14.72 4.63 -5.50
C THR A 229 14.26 3.44 -6.37
N TYR A 230 14.25 3.62 -7.70
CA TYR A 230 13.84 2.57 -8.62
C TYR A 230 14.91 1.48 -8.79
N VAL A 231 14.52 0.24 -8.61
CA VAL A 231 15.31 -0.98 -8.93
C VAL A 231 14.49 -1.84 -9.89
N ASP A 232 15.08 -2.15 -11.06
CA ASP A 232 14.37 -2.82 -12.14
C ASP A 232 14.07 -4.30 -11.83
N GLN A 233 15.08 -5.04 -11.35
CA GLN A 233 15.00 -6.49 -11.12
C GLN A 233 15.73 -6.87 -9.83
N PRO A 234 15.29 -7.91 -9.11
CA PRO A 234 16.05 -8.43 -7.99
C PRO A 234 17.28 -9.18 -8.49
N ARG A 235 18.40 -9.08 -7.76
CA ARG A 235 19.66 -9.73 -8.14
C ARG A 235 19.54 -11.24 -8.31
N ALA A 236 18.77 -11.89 -7.45
CA ALA A 236 18.54 -13.34 -7.51
C ALA A 236 17.49 -13.75 -8.57
N GLY A 237 16.83 -12.78 -9.24
CA GLY A 237 15.66 -13.01 -10.06
C GLY A 237 14.40 -13.33 -9.24
N HIS A 238 13.23 -13.11 -9.83
CA HIS A 238 11.93 -13.21 -9.14
C HIS A 238 11.59 -14.61 -8.62
N ASP A 239 12.14 -15.67 -9.23
CA ASP A 239 11.84 -17.03 -8.83
C ASP A 239 12.72 -17.49 -7.66
N ALA A 240 13.98 -17.04 -7.59
CA ALA A 240 14.95 -17.45 -6.58
C ALA A 240 15.11 -16.47 -5.41
N MET A 241 14.63 -15.22 -5.53
CA MET A 241 14.73 -14.24 -4.46
C MET A 241 14.03 -14.71 -3.18
N THR A 242 14.59 -14.37 -2.04
CA THR A 242 13.95 -14.59 -0.74
C THR A 242 13.11 -13.38 -0.37
N ILE A 243 11.86 -13.63 0.04
CA ILE A 243 10.90 -12.62 0.48
C ILE A 243 10.75 -12.69 2.00
N GLY A 244 10.54 -11.55 2.63
CA GLY A 244 10.36 -11.45 4.07
C GLY A 244 11.41 -10.60 4.77
N ILE A 245 11.62 -10.86 6.05
CA ILE A 245 12.61 -10.16 6.89
C ILE A 245 13.49 -11.19 7.58
N ASN A 246 14.80 -11.00 7.52
CA ASN A 246 15.77 -11.86 8.21
C ASN A 246 15.51 -11.85 9.73
N GLY A 247 15.52 -13.04 10.34
CA GLY A 247 15.29 -13.22 11.77
C GLY A 247 13.83 -13.35 12.19
N PHE A 248 12.87 -13.29 11.26
CA PHE A 248 11.45 -13.55 11.48
C PHE A 248 11.01 -14.72 10.58
N GLU A 249 11.40 -15.94 10.97
CA GLU A 249 11.23 -17.13 10.13
C GLU A 249 10.14 -18.07 10.63
N GLU A 250 9.71 -17.90 11.90
CA GLU A 250 8.67 -18.72 12.50
C GLU A 250 7.32 -18.48 11.85
N LYS A 251 6.76 -19.54 11.23
CA LYS A 251 5.51 -19.50 10.47
C LYS A 251 4.34 -18.87 11.23
N ASN A 252 4.18 -19.23 12.50
CA ASN A 252 3.07 -18.72 13.32
C ASN A 252 3.31 -17.26 13.74
N GLU A 253 4.55 -16.88 13.95
CA GLU A 253 4.94 -15.51 14.31
C GLU A 253 4.58 -14.51 13.21
N VAL A 254 4.80 -14.89 11.94
CA VAL A 254 4.63 -13.98 10.83
C VAL A 254 3.30 -14.13 10.08
N ASN A 255 2.58 -15.24 10.23
CA ASN A 255 1.36 -15.48 9.45
C ASN A 255 0.08 -15.60 10.29
N ARG A 256 0.16 -15.73 11.62
CA ARG A 256 -1.02 -15.70 12.49
C ARG A 256 -1.30 -14.28 12.94
N ILE A 257 -2.56 -13.93 13.08
CA ILE A 257 -2.99 -12.57 13.46
C ILE A 257 -2.42 -12.15 14.83
N ASP A 258 -2.37 -13.04 15.80
CA ASP A 258 -1.77 -12.77 17.12
C ASP A 258 -0.26 -12.53 17.03
N GLY A 259 0.45 -13.33 16.22
CA GLY A 259 1.86 -13.11 15.92
C GLY A 259 2.11 -11.76 15.23
N MET A 260 1.31 -11.44 14.21
CA MET A 260 1.39 -10.16 13.50
C MET A 260 1.15 -8.96 14.42
N LEU A 261 0.20 -9.04 15.35
CA LEU A 261 -0.07 -7.99 16.32
C LEU A 261 1.07 -7.80 17.35
N LEU A 262 1.80 -8.85 17.68
CA LEU A 262 2.91 -8.78 18.61
C LEU A 262 4.25 -8.43 17.95
N LEU A 263 4.35 -8.60 16.63
CA LEU A 263 5.59 -8.45 15.88
C LEU A 263 6.27 -7.07 16.09
N PRO A 264 5.57 -5.92 16.07
CA PRO A 264 6.19 -4.60 16.29
C PRO A 264 6.91 -4.45 17.63
N PHE A 265 6.51 -5.21 18.63
CA PHE A 265 7.01 -5.11 20.01
C PHE A 265 8.18 -6.05 20.30
N LYS A 266 8.52 -6.95 19.37
CA LYS A 266 9.67 -7.84 19.53
C LYS A 266 10.98 -7.08 19.44
N ALA A 267 11.93 -7.46 20.31
CA ALA A 267 13.21 -6.76 20.47
C ALA A 267 14.13 -6.84 19.24
N LYS A 268 14.01 -7.87 18.42
CA LYS A 268 14.83 -8.04 17.22
C LYS A 268 14.61 -6.88 16.24
N MET A 269 15.59 -6.03 16.11
CA MET A 269 15.73 -5.03 15.05
C MET A 269 17.03 -5.33 14.32
N ASN A 270 16.96 -6.13 13.28
CA ASN A 270 18.10 -6.31 12.40
C ASN A 270 18.18 -5.08 11.50
N GLY A 271 19.23 -4.31 11.67
CA GLY A 271 19.90 -3.38 10.79
C GLY A 271 19.16 -2.54 9.76
N TYR A 272 17.88 -2.72 9.61
CA TYR A 272 17.05 -2.21 8.55
C TYR A 272 16.63 -0.76 8.80
N VAL A 273 17.51 0.15 8.41
CA VAL A 273 17.21 1.59 8.45
C VAL A 273 17.78 2.22 7.18
N ILE A 274 16.95 2.91 6.43
CA ILE A 274 17.29 3.55 5.16
C ILE A 274 18.48 4.53 5.27
N ASN A 275 18.67 5.16 6.42
CA ASN A 275 19.77 6.09 6.69
C ASN A 275 21.16 5.44 6.75
N ARG A 276 21.25 4.10 6.77
CA ARG A 276 22.51 3.34 6.63
C ARG A 276 22.88 3.07 5.17
N ARG A 277 22.03 3.43 4.25
CA ARG A 277 22.28 3.27 2.81
C ARG A 277 23.28 4.34 2.38
N SER A 278 24.44 3.91 1.88
CA SER A 278 25.27 4.81 1.09
C SER A 278 24.62 5.00 -0.27
N TRP A 279 23.97 6.13 -0.48
CA TRP A 279 23.54 6.54 -1.81
C TRP A 279 24.77 6.74 -2.70
N LYS A 280 24.96 5.88 -3.69
CA LYS A 280 26.00 6.03 -4.71
C LYS A 280 25.43 6.79 -5.87
#